data_545a3bc0376c7d50115f0a65bd79b729
#
_entry.id   545a3bc0376c7d50115f0a65bd79b729
#
_cell.length_a   1.000
_cell.length_b   1.000
_cell.length_c   1.000
_cell.angle_alpha   90.00
_cell.angle_beta   90.00
_cell.angle_gamma   90.00
#
_symmetry.space_group_name_H-M   'P 1'
#
loop_
_entity.id
_entity.type
_entity.pdbx_description
1 polymer ?
#
loop_
_entity_poly.entity_id
_entity_poly.type
_entity_poly.pdbx_seq_one_letter_code
_entity_poly.pdbx_strand_id
1 'polypeptide(L)'
;MCTELRKQSTVSIIMLTARDSENDYAMGLGLGSDDYITKPFSAMALLMRIRAIFRRIDFERQNFAALPQETAAMGALTLDENKRSILCGGKPLALTPTEYEVLRYLLLHADQAVSREELLNAIWGFETAVETRATDDTVRRLRKKLDGSGVSISAVWGFGFRLEETK
;
A
#
# COMPACT_ATOMS: atom_id res chain seq x y z
N MET A 1 -3.34 18.62 -8.17
CA MET A 1 -4.02 18.62 -6.86
C MET A 1 -3.47 17.51 -5.95
N CYS A 2 -3.65 16.22 -6.23
CA CYS A 2 -3.08 15.14 -5.38
C CYS A 2 -1.57 15.27 -5.15
N THR A 3 -0.80 15.48 -6.19
CA THR A 3 0.67 15.64 -6.12
C THR A 3 1.07 16.81 -5.20
N GLU A 4 0.30 17.88 -5.20
CA GLU A 4 0.58 19.05 -4.35
C GLU A 4 0.24 18.77 -2.88
N LEU A 5 -0.90 18.09 -2.63
CA LEU A 5 -1.26 17.63 -1.30
C LEU A 5 -0.21 16.68 -0.73
N ARG A 6 0.35 15.78 -1.55
CA ARG A 6 1.39 14.83 -1.12
C ARG A 6 2.71 15.49 -0.74
N LYS A 7 3.04 16.64 -1.28
CA LYS A 7 4.23 17.40 -0.85
C LYS A 7 4.10 17.94 0.56
N GLN A 8 2.88 18.16 1.04
CA GLN A 8 2.58 18.83 2.29
C GLN A 8 1.94 17.93 3.34
N SER A 9 1.41 16.76 2.96
CA SER A 9 0.64 15.91 3.86
C SER A 9 0.69 14.43 3.47
N THR A 10 0.67 13.57 4.48
CA THR A 10 0.53 12.12 4.39
C THR A 10 -0.91 11.64 4.55
N VAL A 11 -1.89 12.55 4.51
CA VAL A 11 -3.31 12.22 4.66
C VAL A 11 -3.76 11.20 3.61
N SER A 12 -4.65 10.28 3.98
CA SER A 12 -5.21 9.32 3.04
C SER A 12 -6.12 10.02 2.03
N ILE A 13 -5.92 9.74 0.74
CA ILE A 13 -6.62 10.38 -0.37
C ILE A 13 -7.38 9.31 -1.18
N ILE A 14 -8.71 9.42 -1.22
CA ILE A 14 -9.57 8.65 -2.12
C ILE A 14 -9.95 9.54 -3.30
N MET A 15 -9.68 9.11 -4.51
CA MET A 15 -10.10 9.84 -5.72
C MET A 15 -11.46 9.32 -6.21
N LEU A 16 -12.37 10.25 -6.49
CA LEU A 16 -13.66 9.96 -7.16
C LEU A 16 -13.55 10.44 -8.61
N THR A 17 -13.55 9.51 -9.57
CA THR A 17 -13.36 9.82 -10.98
C THR A 17 -14.53 9.37 -11.85
N ALA A 18 -14.86 10.15 -12.89
CA ALA A 18 -15.84 9.76 -13.90
C ALA A 18 -15.18 9.05 -15.11
N ARG A 19 -13.86 8.85 -15.08
CA ARG A 19 -13.10 8.37 -16.22
C ARG A 19 -12.76 6.90 -16.07
N ASP A 20 -13.19 6.12 -17.05
CA ASP A 20 -13.06 4.66 -17.09
C ASP A 20 -11.86 4.20 -17.92
N SER A 21 -11.12 5.15 -18.55
CA SER A 21 -10.02 4.78 -19.42
C SER A 21 -8.78 4.33 -18.62
N GLU A 22 -8.11 3.30 -19.09
CA GLU A 22 -6.88 2.77 -18.47
C GLU A 22 -5.75 3.82 -18.36
N ASN A 23 -5.72 4.79 -19.29
CA ASN A 23 -4.74 5.87 -19.28
C ASN A 23 -5.02 6.91 -18.19
N ASP A 24 -6.28 7.29 -17.97
CA ASP A 24 -6.67 8.23 -16.90
C ASP A 24 -6.50 7.60 -15.52
N TYR A 25 -6.72 6.30 -15.43
CA TYR A 25 -6.46 5.46 -14.27
C TYR A 25 -4.97 5.47 -13.88
N ALA A 26 -4.09 5.19 -14.82
CA ALA A 26 -2.64 5.21 -14.61
C ALA A 26 -2.12 6.61 -14.22
N MET A 27 -2.71 7.68 -14.78
CA MET A 27 -2.40 9.06 -14.39
C MET A 27 -2.89 9.40 -12.98
N GLY A 28 -4.12 9.03 -12.61
CA GLY A 28 -4.70 9.32 -11.29
C GLY A 28 -3.89 8.71 -10.15
N LEU A 29 -3.50 7.45 -10.29
CA LEU A 29 -2.69 6.73 -9.29
C LEU A 29 -1.23 7.16 -9.27
N GLY A 30 -0.67 7.57 -10.41
CA GLY A 30 0.65 8.21 -10.48
C GLY A 30 0.75 9.51 -9.69
N LEU A 31 -0.39 10.11 -9.33
CA LEU A 31 -0.49 11.37 -8.59
C LEU A 31 -0.48 11.18 -7.05
N GLY A 32 -0.37 9.94 -6.53
CA GLY A 32 -0.20 9.69 -5.10
C GLY A 32 -1.49 9.49 -4.30
N SER A 33 -2.63 9.15 -4.93
CA SER A 33 -3.82 8.72 -4.19
C SER A 33 -3.62 7.35 -3.55
N ASP A 34 -4.30 7.08 -2.44
CA ASP A 34 -4.26 5.78 -1.75
C ASP A 34 -5.31 4.83 -2.29
N ASP A 35 -6.40 5.37 -2.82
CA ASP A 35 -7.49 4.62 -3.41
C ASP A 35 -8.26 5.49 -4.40
N TYR A 36 -9.12 4.87 -5.23
CA TYR A 36 -9.98 5.59 -6.17
C TYR A 36 -11.28 4.81 -6.38
N ILE A 37 -12.32 5.54 -6.76
CA ILE A 37 -13.63 4.99 -7.08
C ILE A 37 -14.12 5.61 -8.40
N THR A 38 -14.51 4.78 -9.34
CA THR A 38 -15.10 5.23 -10.61
C THR A 38 -16.58 5.54 -10.45
N LYS A 39 -17.04 6.61 -11.08
CA LYS A 39 -18.47 6.95 -11.20
C LYS A 39 -19.11 6.15 -12.35
N PRO A 40 -20.33 5.62 -12.17
CA PRO A 40 -21.20 5.74 -10.99
C PRO A 40 -20.76 4.77 -9.86
N PHE A 41 -20.77 5.24 -8.61
CA PHE A 41 -20.47 4.42 -7.43
C PHE A 41 -21.64 4.43 -6.44
N SER A 42 -21.75 3.38 -5.64
CA SER A 42 -22.70 3.37 -4.54
C SER A 42 -22.13 4.09 -3.32
N ALA A 43 -22.99 4.81 -2.58
CA ALA A 43 -22.58 5.43 -1.33
C ALA A 43 -22.02 4.41 -0.33
N MET A 44 -22.53 3.17 -0.37
CA MET A 44 -22.05 2.07 0.46
C MET A 44 -20.59 1.71 0.12
N ALA A 45 -20.24 1.63 -1.16
CA ALA A 45 -18.87 1.34 -1.59
C ALA A 45 -17.88 2.41 -1.08
N LEU A 46 -18.23 3.69 -1.21
CA LEU A 46 -17.44 4.80 -0.66
C LEU A 46 -17.31 4.69 0.86
N LEU A 47 -18.42 4.44 1.56
CA LEU A 47 -18.43 4.33 3.02
C LEU A 47 -17.54 3.17 3.51
N MET A 48 -17.57 2.04 2.83
CA MET A 48 -16.71 0.89 3.18
C MET A 48 -15.22 1.22 3.03
N ARG A 49 -14.83 1.97 1.99
CA ARG A 49 -13.44 2.42 1.81
C ARG A 49 -12.99 3.42 2.88
N ILE A 50 -13.85 4.36 3.21
CA ILE A 50 -13.62 5.29 4.32
C ILE A 50 -13.47 4.53 5.64
N ARG A 51 -14.35 3.56 5.92
CA ARG A 51 -14.27 2.72 7.12
C ARG A 51 -12.98 1.89 7.16
N ALA A 52 -12.51 1.37 6.03
CA ALA A 52 -11.26 0.63 5.97
C ALA A 52 -10.06 1.52 6.36
N ILE A 53 -10.04 2.78 5.91
CA ILE A 53 -9.02 3.77 6.30
C ILE A 53 -9.09 4.05 7.81
N PHE A 54 -10.27 4.33 8.37
CA PHE A 54 -10.42 4.61 9.80
C PHE A 54 -10.12 3.39 10.68
N ARG A 55 -10.56 2.19 10.28
CA ARG A 55 -10.22 0.95 11.00
C ARG A 55 -8.70 0.78 11.11
N ARG A 56 -7.97 1.10 10.07
CA ARG A 56 -6.51 1.08 10.06
C ARG A 56 -5.93 2.06 11.07
N ILE A 57 -6.42 3.30 11.09
CA ILE A 57 -6.01 4.34 12.04
C ILE A 57 -6.34 3.93 13.48
N ASP A 58 -7.51 3.36 13.74
CA ASP A 58 -7.96 2.97 15.08
C ASP A 58 -7.23 1.74 15.59
N PHE A 59 -7.01 0.74 14.75
CA PHE A 59 -6.19 -0.44 15.07
C PHE A 59 -4.78 -0.03 15.50
N GLU A 60 -4.23 0.96 14.83
CA GLU A 60 -2.93 1.54 15.14
C GLU A 60 -2.91 2.24 16.49
N ARG A 61 -3.94 3.03 16.81
CA ARG A 61 -4.05 3.73 18.11
C ARG A 61 -4.18 2.78 19.28
N GLN A 62 -4.88 1.66 19.10
CA GLN A 62 -5.13 0.70 20.17
C GLN A 62 -3.95 -0.23 20.44
N ASN A 63 -3.14 -0.55 19.44
CA ASN A 63 -2.04 -1.49 19.54
C ASN A 63 -0.68 -0.84 19.83
N PHE A 64 -0.61 0.47 19.94
CA PHE A 64 0.65 1.20 20.19
C PHE A 64 1.35 0.81 21.53
N ALA A 65 0.65 0.13 22.44
CA ALA A 65 1.14 -0.19 23.77
C ALA A 65 1.37 -1.69 24.04
N ALA A 66 1.02 -2.61 23.11
CA ALA A 66 0.85 -4.01 23.48
C ALA A 66 1.46 -5.06 22.52
N LEU A 67 2.04 -4.70 21.38
CA LEU A 67 2.61 -5.70 20.48
C LEU A 67 4.12 -5.85 20.68
N PRO A 68 4.66 -7.10 20.61
CA PRO A 68 6.08 -7.31 20.45
C PRO A 68 6.56 -6.53 19.24
N GLN A 69 7.68 -5.82 19.37
CA GLN A 69 8.28 -5.09 18.24
C GLN A 69 8.71 -6.12 17.19
N GLU A 70 7.88 -6.28 16.16
CA GLU A 70 8.26 -7.07 15.00
C GLU A 70 9.29 -6.27 14.21
N THR A 71 10.56 -6.61 14.41
CA THR A 71 11.62 -6.09 13.55
C THR A 71 11.73 -6.97 12.34
N ALA A 72 11.35 -6.46 11.18
CA ALA A 72 11.55 -7.13 9.91
C ALA A 72 12.59 -6.35 9.08
N ALA A 73 13.52 -7.08 8.50
CA ALA A 73 14.55 -6.52 7.64
C ALA A 73 14.80 -7.44 6.44
N MET A 74 15.04 -6.85 5.26
CA MET A 74 15.44 -7.55 4.05
C MET A 74 16.30 -6.63 3.19
N GLY A 75 17.48 -7.07 2.81
CA GLY A 75 18.44 -6.24 2.09
C GLY A 75 18.74 -4.94 2.83
N ALA A 76 18.54 -3.80 2.15
CA ALA A 76 18.69 -2.48 2.79
C ALA A 76 17.43 -1.99 3.52
N LEU A 77 16.32 -2.76 3.48
CA LEU A 77 15.07 -2.38 4.13
C LEU A 77 15.06 -2.79 5.60
N THR A 78 14.57 -1.89 6.44
CA THR A 78 14.34 -2.15 7.87
C THR A 78 13.03 -1.50 8.29
N LEU A 79 12.17 -2.28 8.93
CA LEU A 79 10.90 -1.80 9.49
C LEU A 79 11.16 -1.13 10.85
N ASP A 80 10.74 0.12 10.98
CA ASP A 80 10.68 0.85 12.25
C ASP A 80 9.21 1.10 12.60
N GLU A 81 8.62 0.18 13.34
CA GLU A 81 7.21 0.26 13.74
C GLU A 81 6.94 1.44 14.67
N ASN A 82 7.90 1.80 15.53
CA ASN A 82 7.74 2.94 16.45
C ASN A 82 7.56 4.25 15.70
N LYS A 83 8.26 4.43 14.60
CA LYS A 83 8.16 5.63 13.76
C LYS A 83 7.20 5.44 12.59
N ARG A 84 6.61 4.25 12.44
CA ARG A 84 5.77 3.89 11.28
C ARG A 84 6.47 4.22 9.97
N SER A 85 7.70 3.80 9.86
CA SER A 85 8.52 4.07 8.69
C SER A 85 9.28 2.82 8.27
N ILE A 86 9.53 2.72 6.98
CA ILE A 86 10.44 1.72 6.44
C ILE A 86 11.67 2.48 5.97
N LEU A 87 12.81 2.07 6.50
CA LEU A 87 14.09 2.65 6.18
C LEU A 87 14.72 1.87 5.02
N CYS A 88 15.42 2.56 4.13
CA CYS A 88 16.28 1.98 3.12
C CYS A 88 17.69 2.53 3.31
N GLY A 89 18.63 1.65 3.66
CA GLY A 89 20.00 2.09 4.00
C GLY A 89 20.04 3.11 5.14
N GLY A 90 19.14 2.98 6.13
CA GLY A 90 19.03 3.89 7.28
C GLY A 90 18.27 5.19 7.01
N LYS A 91 17.79 5.43 5.78
CA LYS A 91 17.01 6.62 5.43
C LYS A 91 15.53 6.27 5.25
N PRO A 92 14.59 7.08 5.77
CA PRO A 92 13.17 6.83 5.60
C PRO A 92 12.76 6.86 4.12
N LEU A 93 12.01 5.85 3.68
CA LEU A 93 11.36 5.86 2.39
C LEU A 93 10.14 6.79 2.42
N ALA A 94 9.99 7.63 1.40
CA ALA A 94 8.82 8.50 1.24
C ALA A 94 7.62 7.67 0.72
N LEU A 95 6.89 7.03 1.63
CA LEU A 95 5.75 6.17 1.34
C LEU A 95 4.44 6.89 1.67
N THR A 96 3.41 6.65 0.86
CA THR A 96 2.04 6.98 1.26
C THR A 96 1.55 5.97 2.32
N PRO A 97 0.48 6.25 3.08
CA PRO A 97 -0.02 5.32 4.08
C PRO A 97 -0.30 3.92 3.51
N THR A 98 -0.92 3.83 2.34
CA THR A 98 -1.21 2.55 1.69
C THR A 98 0.04 1.82 1.20
N GLU A 99 1.01 2.54 0.64
CA GLU A 99 2.30 1.98 0.24
C GLU A 99 3.09 1.43 1.44
N TYR A 100 3.05 2.16 2.57
CA TYR A 100 3.65 1.70 3.83
C TYR A 100 3.04 0.37 4.27
N GLU A 101 1.70 0.27 4.32
CA GLU A 101 1.03 -0.94 4.76
C GLU A 101 1.27 -2.15 3.84
N VAL A 102 1.24 -1.94 2.52
CA VAL A 102 1.56 -3.01 1.56
C VAL A 102 3.00 -3.47 1.71
N LEU A 103 3.96 -2.55 1.81
CA LEU A 103 5.36 -2.91 1.95
C LEU A 103 5.65 -3.54 3.31
N ARG A 104 5.05 -3.03 4.39
CA ARG A 104 5.12 -3.63 5.72
C ARG A 104 4.62 -5.08 5.70
N TYR A 105 3.43 -5.30 5.12
CA TYR A 105 2.84 -6.63 5.03
C TYR A 105 3.75 -7.60 4.27
N LEU A 106 4.27 -7.19 3.11
CA LEU A 106 5.19 -8.00 2.32
C LEU A 106 6.52 -8.24 3.05
N LEU A 107 7.01 -7.28 3.84
CA LEU A 107 8.26 -7.41 4.58
C LEU A 107 8.12 -8.39 5.76
N LEU A 108 6.97 -8.40 6.43
CA LEU A 108 6.65 -9.38 7.48
C LEU A 108 6.45 -10.79 6.92
N HIS A 109 6.10 -10.91 5.64
CA HIS A 109 5.97 -12.19 4.92
C HIS A 109 7.09 -12.35 3.88
N ALA A 110 8.30 -11.91 4.24
CA ALA A 110 9.44 -11.95 3.35
C ALA A 110 9.69 -13.36 2.77
N ASP A 111 10.06 -13.43 1.49
CA ASP A 111 10.26 -14.66 0.72
C ASP A 111 9.02 -15.55 0.52
N GLN A 112 7.88 -15.17 1.07
CA GLN A 112 6.62 -15.86 0.87
C GLN A 112 5.80 -15.19 -0.23
N ALA A 113 5.07 -16.02 -0.98
CA ALA A 113 4.11 -15.51 -1.96
C ALA A 113 2.82 -15.09 -1.24
N VAL A 114 2.45 -13.83 -1.35
CA VAL A 114 1.21 -13.25 -0.80
C VAL A 114 0.22 -13.06 -1.94
N SER A 115 -1.00 -13.55 -1.78
CA SER A 115 -2.02 -13.43 -2.83
C SER A 115 -2.52 -11.97 -2.95
N ARG A 116 -3.04 -11.62 -4.14
CA ARG A 116 -3.69 -10.32 -4.35
C ARG A 116 -4.89 -10.12 -3.42
N GLU A 117 -5.66 -11.18 -3.25
CA GLU A 117 -6.85 -11.18 -2.39
C GLU A 117 -6.46 -10.98 -0.92
N GLU A 118 -5.44 -11.67 -0.46
CA GLU A 118 -4.89 -11.52 0.89
C GLU A 118 -4.43 -10.08 1.16
N LEU A 119 -3.64 -9.49 0.25
CA LEU A 119 -3.25 -8.08 0.35
C LEU A 119 -4.46 -7.15 0.33
N LEU A 120 -5.43 -7.41 -0.54
CA LEU A 120 -6.64 -6.60 -0.64
C LEU A 120 -7.43 -6.64 0.67
N ASN A 121 -7.61 -7.82 1.25
CA ASN A 121 -8.31 -8.01 2.51
C ASN A 121 -7.56 -7.37 3.69
N ALA A 122 -6.26 -7.61 3.78
CA ALA A 122 -5.43 -7.08 4.86
C ALA A 122 -5.36 -5.55 4.86
N ILE A 123 -5.21 -4.94 3.68
CA ILE A 123 -4.95 -3.51 3.55
C ILE A 123 -6.23 -2.70 3.34
N TRP A 124 -7.17 -3.19 2.53
CA TRP A 124 -8.42 -2.47 2.20
C TRP A 124 -9.65 -3.04 2.89
N GLY A 125 -9.57 -4.28 3.40
CA GLY A 125 -10.66 -4.91 4.15
C GLY A 125 -11.85 -5.36 3.30
N PHE A 126 -11.62 -5.71 2.06
CA PHE A 126 -12.65 -6.21 1.16
C PHE A 126 -12.64 -7.73 1.10
N GLU A 127 -13.76 -8.35 1.39
CA GLU A 127 -13.97 -9.80 1.23
C GLU A 127 -14.31 -10.20 -0.22
N THR A 128 -14.45 -9.24 -1.13
CA THR A 128 -14.89 -9.50 -2.51
C THR A 128 -13.91 -8.97 -3.54
N ALA A 129 -13.63 -9.79 -4.54
CA ALA A 129 -12.69 -9.62 -5.65
C ALA A 129 -12.94 -8.41 -6.59
N VAL A 130 -13.56 -7.33 -6.13
CA VAL A 130 -14.05 -6.27 -7.00
C VAL A 130 -12.94 -5.36 -7.55
N GLU A 131 -11.76 -5.26 -6.92
CA GLU A 131 -10.71 -4.37 -7.44
C GLU A 131 -9.29 -4.81 -7.08
N THR A 132 -8.81 -5.86 -7.71
CA THR A 132 -7.40 -6.30 -7.64
C THR A 132 -6.41 -5.25 -8.19
N ARG A 133 -6.87 -4.28 -8.99
CA ARG A 133 -6.03 -3.24 -9.60
C ARG A 133 -5.38 -2.31 -8.59
N ALA A 134 -6.04 -1.99 -7.46
CA ALA A 134 -5.46 -1.14 -6.41
C ALA A 134 -4.16 -1.73 -5.85
N THR A 135 -4.11 -3.05 -5.70
CA THR A 135 -2.92 -3.77 -5.24
C THR A 135 -1.79 -3.69 -6.28
N ASP A 136 -2.11 -4.00 -7.56
CA ASP A 136 -1.11 -3.99 -8.64
C ASP A 136 -0.51 -2.59 -8.85
N ASP A 137 -1.33 -1.54 -8.77
CA ASP A 137 -0.86 -0.16 -8.91
C ASP A 137 -0.02 0.30 -7.73
N THR A 138 -0.37 -0.08 -6.52
CA THR A 138 0.43 0.20 -5.33
C THR A 138 1.78 -0.51 -5.43
N VAL A 139 1.80 -1.77 -5.83
CA VAL A 139 3.03 -2.54 -6.06
C VAL A 139 3.88 -1.91 -7.16
N ARG A 140 3.27 -1.43 -8.26
CA ARG A 140 3.99 -0.73 -9.32
C ARG A 140 4.70 0.54 -8.82
N ARG A 141 4.05 1.31 -7.93
CA ARG A 141 4.66 2.50 -7.31
C ARG A 141 5.78 2.11 -6.35
N LEU A 142 5.55 1.09 -5.54
CA LEU A 142 6.57 0.58 -4.62
C LEU A 142 7.82 0.11 -5.35
N ARG A 143 7.69 -0.62 -6.46
CA ARG A 143 8.84 -1.05 -7.28
C ARG A 143 9.74 0.11 -7.68
N LYS A 144 9.15 1.26 -8.07
CA LYS A 144 9.92 2.46 -8.41
C LYS A 144 10.65 3.06 -7.21
N LYS A 145 10.09 2.94 -6.00
CA LYS A 145 10.69 3.47 -4.77
C LYS A 145 11.73 2.53 -4.18
N LEU A 146 11.67 1.25 -4.51
CA LEU A 146 12.61 0.22 -4.10
C LEU A 146 13.80 0.08 -5.06
N ASP A 147 13.83 0.83 -6.15
CA ASP A 147 14.94 0.80 -7.09
C ASP A 147 16.26 1.14 -6.39
N GLY A 148 17.28 0.29 -6.58
CA GLY A 148 18.57 0.41 -5.91
C GLY A 148 18.60 -0.01 -4.41
N SER A 149 17.54 -0.54 -3.85
CA SER A 149 17.50 -0.99 -2.44
C SER A 149 18.06 -2.40 -2.21
N GLY A 150 18.39 -3.13 -3.27
CA GLY A 150 18.74 -4.56 -3.16
C GLY A 150 17.56 -5.48 -2.87
N VAL A 151 16.33 -4.95 -2.96
CA VAL A 151 15.08 -5.69 -2.74
C VAL A 151 14.11 -5.43 -3.88
N SER A 152 13.37 -6.44 -4.30
CA SER A 152 12.37 -6.32 -5.36
C SER A 152 11.06 -6.99 -4.98
N ILE A 153 9.96 -6.50 -5.56
CA ILE A 153 8.66 -7.16 -5.47
C ILE A 153 8.44 -7.90 -6.79
N SER A 154 8.60 -9.21 -6.79
CA SER A 154 8.33 -10.06 -7.95
C SER A 154 6.84 -10.40 -8.05
N ALA A 155 6.38 -10.68 -9.27
CA ALA A 155 5.04 -11.20 -9.50
C ALA A 155 5.08 -12.72 -9.47
N VAL A 156 4.24 -13.33 -8.63
CA VAL A 156 3.98 -14.78 -8.68
C VAL A 156 2.78 -14.98 -9.58
N TRP A 157 3.04 -15.57 -10.74
CA TRP A 157 2.05 -15.66 -11.83
C TRP A 157 0.76 -16.35 -11.39
N GLY A 158 -0.39 -15.71 -11.68
CA GLY A 158 -1.72 -16.23 -11.31
C GLY A 158 -2.04 -16.17 -9.80
N PHE A 159 -1.11 -15.72 -8.95
CA PHE A 159 -1.29 -15.72 -7.50
C PHE A 159 -1.20 -14.31 -6.88
N GLY A 160 -0.02 -13.69 -6.92
CA GLY A 160 0.16 -12.41 -6.22
C GLY A 160 1.57 -11.87 -6.34
N PHE A 161 2.16 -11.52 -5.19
CA PHE A 161 3.45 -10.87 -5.10
C PHE A 161 4.34 -11.51 -4.04
N ARG A 162 5.64 -11.35 -4.21
CA ARG A 162 6.66 -11.74 -3.24
C ARG A 162 7.69 -10.64 -3.12
N LEU A 163 8.07 -10.32 -1.89
CA LEU A 163 9.23 -9.49 -1.62
C LEU A 163 10.45 -10.41 -1.49
N GLU A 164 11.52 -10.10 -2.21
CA GLU A 164 12.74 -10.92 -2.27
C GLU A 164 13.97 -10.06 -2.50
N GLU A 165 15.14 -10.53 -2.08
CA GLU A 165 16.40 -9.86 -2.37
C GLU A 165 16.75 -9.94 -3.85
N THR A 166 17.23 -8.83 -4.40
CA THR A 166 17.75 -8.78 -5.77
C THR A 166 19.17 -9.33 -5.76
N LYS A 167 19.40 -10.39 -6.52
CA LYS A 167 20.73 -10.96 -6.72
C LYS A 167 21.60 -10.06 -7.59
#